data_deaa10523eb0f88b6c0fca958a9cef7c
#
_entry.id   deaa10523eb0f88b6c0fca958a9cef7c
#
_cell.length_a   1.000
_cell.length_b   1.000
_cell.length_c   1.000
_cell.angle_alpha   90.00
_cell.angle_beta   90.00
_cell.angle_gamma   90.00
#
_symmetry.space_group_name_H-M   'P 1'
#
loop_
_entity.id
_entity.type
_entity.pdbx_description
1 polymer ?
#
loop_
_entity_poly.entity_id
_entity_poly.type
_entity_poly.pdbx_seq_one_letter_code
_entity_poly.pdbx_strand_id
1 'polypeptide(L)' 'MSDTRKKEIIMATLELAANKGLGNVSMNMIADKVGIRKPSLYNHFTSKEELVETMYQFLREEAK' A
#
# COMPACT_ATOMS: atom_id res chain seq x y z
N MET A 1 -16.16 -1.32 5.07
CA MET A 1 -15.80 -2.31 4.05
C MET A 1 -14.30 -2.47 3.97
N SER A 2 -13.87 -3.71 3.91
CA SER A 2 -12.44 -4.01 3.89
C SER A 2 -11.73 -3.42 2.66
N ASP A 3 -12.47 -3.28 1.56
CA ASP A 3 -11.88 -2.76 0.32
C ASP A 3 -11.44 -1.31 0.44
N THR A 4 -12.14 -0.52 1.25
CA THR A 4 -11.79 0.89 1.46
C THR A 4 -10.42 1.02 2.10
N ARG A 5 -10.15 0.23 3.14
CA ARG A 5 -8.86 0.29 3.82
C ARG A 5 -7.73 -0.18 2.91
N LYS A 6 -7.97 -1.26 2.15
CA LYS A 6 -6.97 -1.73 1.21
C LYS A 6 -6.64 -0.67 0.17
N LYS A 7 -7.66 0.01 -0.33
CA LYS A 7 -7.47 1.07 -1.31
C LYS A 7 -6.65 2.22 -0.72
N GLU A 8 -6.94 2.59 0.52
CA GLU A 8 -6.17 3.65 1.20
C GLU A 8 -4.70 3.27 1.30
N ILE A 9 -4.43 2.01 1.65
CA ILE A 9 -3.06 1.53 1.77
C ILE A 9 -2.35 1.58 0.42
N ILE A 10 -3.04 1.15 -0.64
CA ILE A 10 -2.48 1.16 -1.99
C ILE A 10 -2.16 2.60 -2.44
N MET A 11 -3.09 3.52 -2.22
CA MET A 11 -2.90 4.91 -2.60
C MET A 11 -1.74 5.55 -1.83
N ALA A 12 -1.63 5.25 -0.55
CA ALA A 12 -0.51 5.74 0.26
C ALA A 12 0.82 5.23 -0.28
N THR A 13 0.86 3.95 -0.66
CA THR A 13 2.06 3.36 -1.22
C THR A 13 2.44 4.02 -2.53
N LEU A 14 1.46 4.29 -3.38
CA LEU A 14 1.71 4.96 -4.65
C LEU A 14 2.30 6.35 -4.43
N GLU A 15 1.76 7.11 -3.49
CA GLU A 15 2.27 8.45 -3.20
C GLU A 15 3.71 8.39 -2.70
N LEU A 16 3.98 7.48 -1.77
CA LEU A 16 5.33 7.34 -1.24
C LEU A 16 6.31 6.91 -2.33
N ALA A 17 5.89 5.98 -3.19
CA ALA A 17 6.75 5.51 -4.28
C ALA A 17 7.03 6.63 -5.27
N ALA A 18 6.04 7.48 -5.54
CA ALA A 18 6.24 8.61 -6.45
C ALA A 18 7.22 9.63 -5.90
N ASN A 19 7.24 9.79 -4.57
CA ASN A 19 8.11 10.79 -3.93
C ASN A 19 9.52 10.27 -3.67
N LYS A 20 9.65 9.00 -3.28
CA LYS A 20 10.92 8.47 -2.79
C LYS A 20 11.46 7.30 -3.62
N GLY A 21 10.65 6.78 -4.53
CA GLY A 21 10.99 5.54 -5.22
C GLY A 21 10.57 4.33 -4.41
N LEU A 22 10.04 3.32 -5.09
CA LEU A 22 9.46 2.15 -4.43
C LEU A 22 10.47 1.43 -3.54
N GLY A 23 11.73 1.39 -3.97
CA GLY A 23 12.76 0.73 -3.19
C GLY A 23 13.04 1.38 -1.84
N ASN A 24 12.64 2.64 -1.67
CA ASN A 24 12.86 3.37 -0.43
C ASN A 24 11.61 3.43 0.45
N VAL A 25 10.55 2.76 0.05
CA VAL A 25 9.30 2.73 0.81
C VAL A 25 9.29 1.51 1.72
N SER A 26 8.97 1.72 3.00
CA SER A 26 8.89 0.64 3.98
C SER A 26 7.45 0.49 4.47
N MET A 27 7.16 -0.69 5.06
CA MET A 27 5.85 -0.93 5.65
C MET A 27 5.55 0.07 6.76
N ASN A 28 6.57 0.43 7.56
CA ASN A 28 6.42 1.47 8.59
C ASN A 28 5.93 2.77 8.00
N MET A 29 6.54 3.20 6.90
CA MET A 29 6.19 4.46 6.26
C MET A 29 4.76 4.42 5.75
N ILE A 30 4.36 3.28 5.21
CA ILE A 30 2.99 3.11 4.70
C ILE A 30 1.98 3.20 5.84
N ALA A 31 2.25 2.48 6.94
CA ALA A 31 1.35 2.50 8.09
C ALA A 31 1.21 3.92 8.65
N ASP A 32 2.32 4.64 8.76
CA ASP A 32 2.31 6.02 9.25
C ASP A 32 1.47 6.93 8.34
N LYS A 33 1.64 6.78 7.04
CA LYS A 33 0.94 7.64 6.09
C LYS A 33 -0.56 7.38 6.12
N VAL A 34 -0.95 6.11 6.26
CA VAL A 34 -2.37 5.75 6.34
C VAL A 34 -2.96 6.11 7.68
N GLY A 35 -2.12 6.15 8.73
CA GLY A 35 -2.57 6.45 10.08
C GLY A 35 -3.04 5.22 10.83
N ILE A 36 -2.48 4.06 10.51
CA ILE A 36 -2.80 2.81 11.19
C ILE A 36 -1.54 2.23 11.81
N ARG A 37 -1.73 1.27 12.71
CA ARG A 37 -0.61 0.59 13.35
C ARG A 37 -0.10 -0.52 12.45
N LYS A 38 1.19 -0.85 12.61
CA LYS A 38 1.82 -1.90 11.83
C LYS A 38 1.04 -3.22 11.84
N PRO A 39 0.59 -3.73 13.01
CA PRO A 39 -0.17 -4.98 12.98
C PRO A 39 -1.41 -4.92 12.09
N SER A 40 -2.09 -3.76 12.07
CA SER A 40 -3.24 -3.60 11.20
C SER A 40 -2.85 -3.68 9.74
N LEU A 41 -1.73 -3.05 9.38
CA LEU A 41 -1.23 -3.12 8.00
C LEU A 41 -0.93 -4.56 7.62
N TYR A 42 -0.24 -5.30 8.49
CA TYR A 42 0.12 -6.69 8.21
C TYR A 42 -1.08 -7.62 8.16
N ASN A 43 -2.20 -7.21 8.74
CA ASN A 43 -3.46 -7.96 8.58
C ASN A 43 -3.97 -7.87 7.15
N HIS A 44 -3.67 -6.79 6.45
CA HIS A 44 -4.12 -6.60 5.08
C HIS A 44 -3.09 -7.12 4.07
N PHE A 45 -1.82 -6.89 4.34
CA PHE A 45 -0.74 -7.30 3.45
C PHE A 45 0.40 -7.86 4.29
N THR A 46 0.72 -9.12 4.08
CA THR A 46 1.72 -9.81 4.91
C THR A 46 3.15 -9.37 4.60
N SER A 47 3.38 -8.76 3.44
CA SER A 47 4.71 -8.31 3.06
C SER A 47 4.58 -7.15 2.08
N LYS A 48 5.70 -6.43 1.91
CA LYS A 48 5.76 -5.35 0.92
C LYS A 48 5.56 -5.91 -0.49
N GLU A 49 6.11 -7.09 -0.75
CA GLU A 49 5.97 -7.71 -2.07
C GLU A 49 4.51 -7.99 -2.40
N GLU A 50 3.75 -8.50 -1.43
CA GLU A 50 2.33 -8.74 -1.64
C GLU A 50 1.59 -7.44 -1.91
N LEU A 51 1.93 -6.41 -1.17
CA LEU A 51 1.31 -5.09 -1.33
C LEU A 51 1.60 -4.55 -2.72
N VAL A 52 2.85 -4.65 -3.16
CA VAL A 52 3.26 -4.15 -4.48
C VAL A 52 2.54 -4.90 -5.59
N GLU A 53 2.41 -6.22 -5.46
CA GLU A 53 1.68 -7.01 -6.45
C GLU A 53 0.22 -6.57 -6.54
N THR A 54 -0.41 -6.37 -5.39
CA THR A 54 -1.80 -5.93 -5.35
C THR A 54 -1.93 -4.53 -5.96
N MET A 55 -0.95 -3.68 -5.70
CA MET A 55 -0.91 -2.33 -6.27
C MET A 55 -0.87 -2.37 -7.79
N TYR A 56 -0.05 -3.24 -8.36
CA TYR A 56 0.02 -3.37 -9.82
C TYR A 56 -1.29 -3.89 -10.39
N GLN A 57 -1.92 -4.84 -9.72
CA GLN A 57 -3.23 -5.34 -10.14
C GLN A 57 -4.27 -4.23 -10.11
N PHE A 58 -4.25 -3.44 -9.04
CA PHE A 58 -5.16 -2.30 -8.89
C PHE A 58 -5.00 -1.32 -10.05
N LEU A 59 -3.75 -0.99 -10.39
CA LEU A 59 -3.48 -0.06 -11.48
C LEU A 59 -3.96 -0.60 -12.81
N ARG A 60 -3.80 -1.90 -13.03
CA ARG A 60 -4.27 -2.54 -14.26
C ARG A 60 -5.79 -2.48 -14.37
N GLU A 61 -6.48 -2.72 -13.26
CA GLU A 61 -7.93 -2.67 -13.24
C GLU A 61 -8.44 -1.27 -13.55
N GLU A 62 -7.78 -0.26 -12.98
CA GLU A 62 -8.18 1.13 -13.19
C GLU A 62 -7.88 1.60 -14.61
N ALA A 63 -6.94 0.98 -15.28
CA ALA A 63 -6.53 1.38 -16.62
C ALA A 63 -7.44 0.86 -17.71
N LYS A 64 -8.36 -0.03 -17.39
CA LYS A 64 -9.27 -0.60 -18.39
C LYS A 64 -10.30 0.40 -18.87
#